data_77af13c1cdc5ad5c9003887281843233
#
_entry.id   77af13c1cdc5ad5c9003887281843233
#
_cell.length_a   1.000
_cell.length_b   1.000
_cell.length_c   1.000
_cell.angle_alpha   90.00
_cell.angle_beta   90.00
_cell.angle_gamma   90.00
#
_symmetry.space_group_name_H-M   'P 1'
#
loop_
_entity.id
_entity.type
_entity.pdbx_description
1 polymer ?
#
loop_
_entity_poly.entity_id
_entity_poly.type
_entity_poly.pdbx_seq_one_letter_code
_entity_poly.pdbx_strand_id
1 'polypeptide(L)'
;MKYLCLAYGDEAGWNALNDNEKQELLANDRVIRDRGNLVTAVKPQVTAVRNWDKNLKVTEGTDEHHGLPLAGFSIIEAENVEEVIDLVANTPCARANGVIEIRPFWNLEN
;
A
#
# COMPACT_ATOMS: atom_id res chain seq x y z
N MET A 1 1.52 13.00 -12.74
CA MET A 1 0.62 13.00 -11.58
C MET A 1 1.00 11.90 -10.62
N LYS A 2 0.98 12.17 -9.33
CA LYS A 2 1.39 11.18 -8.33
C LYS A 2 0.19 10.58 -7.63
N TYR A 3 0.31 9.31 -7.29
CA TYR A 3 -0.72 8.56 -6.59
C TYR A 3 -0.10 7.83 -5.40
N LEU A 4 -0.78 7.90 -4.25
CA LEU A 4 -0.44 7.10 -3.08
C LEU A 4 -1.25 5.81 -3.13
N CYS A 5 -0.57 4.69 -3.11
CA CYS A 5 -1.21 3.37 -3.10
C CYS A 5 -0.97 2.72 -1.74
N LEU A 6 -2.04 2.41 -1.03
CA LEU A 6 -1.99 1.79 0.29
C LEU A 6 -2.36 0.32 0.15
N ALA A 7 -1.44 -0.55 0.53
CA ALA A 7 -1.59 -1.99 0.35
C ALA A 7 -1.96 -2.64 1.69
N TYR A 8 -3.15 -3.22 1.77
CA TYR A 8 -3.64 -3.93 2.95
C TYR A 8 -3.62 -5.43 2.68
N GLY A 9 -3.04 -6.20 3.58
CA GLY A 9 -2.95 -7.64 3.43
C GLY A 9 -2.29 -8.26 4.66
N ASP A 10 -2.38 -9.58 4.79
CA ASP A 10 -1.81 -10.31 5.90
C ASP A 10 -1.03 -11.55 5.44
N GLU A 11 -0.34 -12.19 6.39
CA GLU A 11 0.43 -13.40 6.10
C GLU A 11 -0.44 -14.54 5.59
N ALA A 12 -1.68 -14.64 6.06
CA ALA A 12 -2.57 -15.73 5.64
C ALA A 12 -2.86 -15.64 4.14
N GLY A 13 -3.14 -14.43 3.63
CA GLY A 13 -3.35 -14.23 2.19
C GLY A 13 -2.10 -14.55 1.39
N TRP A 14 -0.94 -14.09 1.86
CA TRP A 14 0.33 -14.35 1.20
C TRP A 14 0.65 -15.85 1.18
N ASN A 15 0.49 -16.53 2.31
CA ASN A 15 0.82 -17.94 2.44
C ASN A 15 -0.14 -18.85 1.67
N ALA A 16 -1.30 -18.36 1.28
CA ALA A 16 -2.25 -19.11 0.45
C ALA A 16 -1.81 -19.19 -1.01
N LEU A 17 -0.84 -18.39 -1.42
CA LEU A 17 -0.31 -18.39 -2.78
C LEU A 17 0.76 -19.47 -2.93
N ASN A 18 0.88 -20.05 -4.14
CA ASN A 18 1.99 -20.97 -4.43
C ASN A 18 3.27 -20.17 -4.75
N ASP A 19 4.40 -20.88 -4.83
CA ASP A 19 5.69 -20.24 -5.04
C ASP A 19 5.79 -19.49 -6.37
N ASN A 20 5.20 -20.02 -7.42
CA ASN A 20 5.20 -19.39 -8.74
C ASN A 20 4.41 -18.08 -8.71
N GLU A 21 3.25 -18.07 -8.06
CA GLU A 21 2.45 -16.87 -7.89
C GLU A 21 3.20 -15.80 -7.09
N LYS A 22 3.83 -16.21 -5.98
CA LYS A 22 4.64 -15.28 -5.16
C LYS A 22 5.76 -14.64 -5.97
N GLN A 23 6.47 -15.42 -6.77
CA GLN A 23 7.55 -14.89 -7.60
C GLN A 23 7.04 -13.92 -8.65
N GLU A 24 5.92 -14.25 -9.29
CA GLU A 24 5.30 -13.38 -10.29
C GLU A 24 4.89 -12.04 -9.68
N LEU A 25 4.24 -12.07 -8.50
CA LEU A 25 3.76 -10.85 -7.85
C LEU A 25 4.91 -9.97 -7.36
N LEU A 26 5.99 -10.58 -6.85
CA LEU A 26 7.19 -9.83 -6.46
C LEU A 26 7.90 -9.25 -7.68
N ALA A 27 7.86 -9.95 -8.81
CA ALA A 27 8.42 -9.42 -10.06
C ALA A 27 7.65 -8.19 -10.52
N ASN A 28 6.33 -8.17 -10.35
CA ASN A 28 5.50 -7.01 -10.71
C ASN A 28 5.79 -5.81 -9.79
N ASP A 29 6.05 -6.04 -8.51
CA ASP A 29 6.52 -4.99 -7.61
C ASP A 29 7.84 -4.37 -8.10
N ARG A 30 8.76 -5.22 -8.57
CA ARG A 30 10.04 -4.73 -9.10
C ARG A 30 9.86 -3.87 -10.36
N VAL A 31 8.89 -4.20 -11.21
CA VAL A 31 8.57 -3.37 -12.38
C VAL A 31 8.21 -1.95 -11.94
N ILE A 32 7.40 -1.83 -10.89
CA ILE A 32 7.01 -0.52 -10.37
C ILE A 32 8.22 0.23 -9.82
N ARG A 33 9.08 -0.44 -9.05
CA ARG A 33 10.32 0.17 -8.52
C ARG A 33 11.26 0.63 -9.63
N ASP A 34 11.41 -0.21 -10.67
CA ASP A 34 12.34 0.07 -11.76
C ASP A 34 11.91 1.27 -12.61
N ARG A 35 10.66 1.68 -12.51
CA ARG A 35 10.17 2.91 -13.11
C ARG A 35 10.55 4.15 -12.29
N GLY A 36 11.25 3.99 -11.17
CA GLY A 36 11.64 5.07 -10.29
C GLY A 36 10.65 5.39 -9.18
N ASN A 37 9.66 4.53 -8.97
CA ASN A 37 8.66 4.72 -7.93
C ASN A 37 9.13 4.15 -6.58
N LEU A 38 8.67 4.76 -5.50
CA LEU A 38 8.88 4.21 -4.16
C LEU A 38 7.88 3.08 -3.90
N VAL A 39 8.38 1.93 -3.50
CA VAL A 39 7.56 0.79 -3.06
C VAL A 39 8.19 0.26 -1.79
N THR A 40 7.45 0.20 -0.70
CA THR A 40 8.00 -0.26 0.57
C THR A 40 6.96 -0.98 1.41
N ALA A 41 7.44 -1.87 2.27
CA ALA A 41 6.60 -2.55 3.25
C ALA A 41 6.67 -1.82 4.58
N VAL A 42 5.66 -2.00 5.41
CA VAL A 42 5.62 -1.47 6.78
C VAL A 42 5.19 -2.57 7.74
N LYS A 43 5.55 -2.39 9.00
CA LYS A 43 5.07 -3.30 10.06
C LYS A 43 3.63 -2.94 10.42
N PRO A 44 2.84 -3.90 10.93
CA PRO A 44 1.44 -3.64 11.25
C PRO A 44 1.21 -2.76 12.48
N GLN A 45 2.23 -2.56 13.31
CA GLN A 45 2.09 -1.72 14.50
C GLN A 45 1.86 -0.27 14.13
N VAL A 46 0.96 0.37 14.84
CA VAL A 46 0.61 1.78 14.64
C VAL A 46 0.81 2.56 15.94
N THR A 47 1.44 3.72 15.82
CA THR A 47 1.44 4.71 16.88
C THR A 47 0.59 5.88 16.38
N ALA A 48 -0.53 6.13 17.03
CA ALA A 48 -1.45 7.20 16.65
C ALA A 48 -1.33 8.38 17.61
N VAL A 49 -1.25 9.57 17.05
CA VAL A 49 -1.07 10.81 17.82
C VAL A 49 -2.26 11.72 17.57
N ARG A 50 -2.88 12.18 18.64
CA ARG A 50 -3.92 13.21 18.61
C ARG A 50 -3.51 14.34 19.54
N ASN A 51 -3.71 15.56 19.11
CA ASN A 51 -3.34 16.72 19.92
C ASN A 51 -4.43 17.80 19.82
N TRP A 52 -5.68 17.36 19.98
CA TRP A 52 -6.82 18.26 19.94
C TRP A 52 -6.77 19.22 21.13
N ASP A 53 -6.91 20.50 20.86
CA ASP A 53 -6.86 21.55 21.89
C ASP A 53 -5.56 21.51 22.71
N LYS A 54 -4.45 21.05 22.08
CA LYS A 54 -3.15 20.90 22.73
C LYS A 54 -3.17 19.91 23.89
N ASN A 55 -4.08 18.93 23.83
CA ASN A 55 -4.17 17.84 24.78
C ASN A 55 -3.61 16.57 24.09
N LEU A 56 -2.32 16.34 24.22
CA LEU A 56 -1.62 15.26 23.54
C LEU A 56 -2.10 13.89 24.02
N LYS A 57 -2.48 13.05 23.07
CA LYS A 57 -2.81 11.64 23.31
C LYS A 57 -2.07 10.78 22.31
N VAL A 58 -1.37 9.78 22.82
CA VAL A 58 -0.66 8.81 22.01
C VAL A 58 -1.24 7.43 22.30
N THR A 59 -1.68 6.73 21.27
CA THR A 59 -2.19 5.37 21.41
C THR A 59 -1.38 4.44 20.54
N GLU A 60 -1.20 3.21 21.00
CA GLU A 60 -0.46 2.19 20.27
C GLU A 60 -1.36 0.98 20.03
N GLY A 61 -1.12 0.28 18.92
CA GLY A 61 -1.90 -0.88 18.58
C GLY A 61 -1.62 -1.35 17.16
N THR A 62 -2.62 -1.93 16.56
CA THR A 62 -2.60 -2.29 15.15
C THR A 62 -3.72 -1.54 14.45
N ASP A 63 -3.46 -1.16 13.20
CA ASP A 63 -4.46 -0.49 12.37
C ASP A 63 -4.91 -1.48 11.28
N GLU A 64 -6.21 -1.65 11.16
CA GLU A 64 -6.78 -2.55 10.18
C GLU A 64 -7.84 -1.83 9.36
N HIS A 65 -7.71 -1.90 8.05
CA HIS A 65 -8.71 -1.45 7.10
C HIS A 65 -9.18 -2.64 6.27
N HIS A 66 -10.45 -2.68 5.96
CA HIS A 66 -11.04 -3.83 5.24
C HIS A 66 -10.80 -5.16 5.97
N GLY A 67 -10.65 -5.11 7.30
CA GLY A 67 -10.31 -6.28 8.10
C GLY A 67 -8.86 -6.74 7.97
N LEU A 68 -7.99 -5.90 7.42
CA LEU A 68 -6.59 -6.24 7.11
C LEU A 68 -5.64 -5.15 7.59
N PRO A 69 -4.42 -5.52 8.03
CA PRO A 69 -3.41 -4.53 8.38
C PRO A 69 -2.80 -3.89 7.13
N LEU A 70 -2.29 -2.69 7.28
CA LEU A 70 -1.48 -2.07 6.24
C LEU A 70 -0.15 -2.82 6.14
N ALA A 71 0.16 -3.33 4.96
CA ALA A 71 1.37 -4.10 4.71
C ALA A 71 2.46 -3.26 4.04
N GLY A 72 2.06 -2.25 3.27
CA GLY A 72 3.02 -1.41 2.57
C GLY A 72 2.35 -0.28 1.83
N PHE A 73 3.16 0.52 1.16
CA PHE A 73 2.64 1.58 0.31
C PHE A 73 3.59 1.82 -0.87
N SER A 74 3.06 2.51 -1.87
CA SER A 74 3.87 2.98 -2.99
C SER A 74 3.42 4.38 -3.40
N ILE A 75 4.35 5.12 -4.00
CA ILE A 75 4.06 6.41 -4.62
C ILE A 75 4.39 6.26 -6.10
N ILE A 76 3.36 6.31 -6.94
CA ILE A 76 3.47 6.02 -8.36
C ILE A 76 3.21 7.27 -9.17
N GLU A 77 4.14 7.61 -10.07
CA GLU A 77 3.94 8.66 -11.06
C GLU A 77 3.27 8.05 -12.28
N ALA A 78 2.13 8.60 -12.70
CA ALA A 78 1.35 8.09 -13.83
C ALA A 78 0.53 9.21 -14.45
N GLU A 79 0.06 8.99 -15.65
CA GLU A 79 -0.78 9.98 -16.36
C GLU A 79 -2.21 10.00 -15.84
N ASN A 80 -2.72 8.85 -15.41
CA ASN A 80 -4.10 8.71 -14.93
C ASN A 80 -4.22 7.50 -14.00
N VAL A 81 -5.38 7.36 -13.38
CA VAL A 81 -5.61 6.27 -12.42
C VAL A 81 -5.65 4.91 -13.11
N GLU A 82 -6.09 4.85 -14.37
CA GLU A 82 -6.15 3.60 -15.12
C GLU A 82 -4.76 2.99 -15.28
N GLU A 83 -3.74 3.81 -15.51
CA GLU A 83 -2.35 3.35 -15.56
C GLU A 83 -1.91 2.79 -14.21
N VAL A 84 -2.30 3.42 -13.11
CA VAL A 84 -1.97 2.92 -11.76
C VAL A 84 -2.66 1.58 -11.50
N ILE A 85 -3.93 1.46 -11.87
CA ILE A 85 -4.67 0.20 -11.72
C ILE A 85 -3.95 -0.94 -12.44
N ASP A 86 -3.52 -0.70 -13.67
CA ASP A 86 -2.81 -1.71 -14.45
C ASP A 86 -1.49 -2.12 -13.79
N LEU A 87 -0.79 -1.17 -13.18
CA LEU A 87 0.48 -1.45 -12.50
C LEU A 87 0.30 -2.25 -11.22
N VAL A 88 -0.72 -1.94 -10.42
CA VAL A 88 -0.87 -2.56 -9.09
C VAL A 88 -1.75 -3.81 -9.08
N ALA A 89 -2.51 -4.05 -10.14
CA ALA A 89 -3.48 -5.16 -10.17
C ALA A 89 -2.85 -6.54 -9.91
N ASN A 90 -1.60 -6.74 -10.29
CA ASN A 90 -0.89 -7.99 -10.13
C ASN A 90 0.28 -7.89 -9.14
N THR A 91 0.14 -7.05 -8.12
CA THR A 91 1.07 -6.96 -7.02
C THR A 91 0.58 -7.78 -5.82
N PRO A 92 1.46 -8.08 -4.83
CA PRO A 92 1.11 -9.04 -3.77
C PRO A 92 -0.22 -8.82 -3.07
N CYS A 93 -0.46 -7.65 -2.49
CA CYS A 93 -1.69 -7.43 -1.72
C CYS A 93 -2.95 -7.47 -2.59
N ALA A 94 -2.87 -6.98 -3.82
CA ALA A 94 -4.03 -7.01 -4.73
C ALA A 94 -4.47 -8.44 -5.04
N ARG A 95 -3.53 -9.39 -5.14
CA ARG A 95 -3.79 -10.77 -5.52
C ARG A 95 -3.90 -11.72 -4.33
N ALA A 96 -3.40 -11.36 -3.16
CA ALA A 96 -3.34 -12.22 -1.99
C ALA A 96 -4.50 -11.95 -1.01
N ASN A 97 -5.70 -11.82 -1.53
CA ASN A 97 -6.92 -11.53 -0.77
C ASN A 97 -6.85 -10.20 0.00
N GLY A 98 -6.02 -9.30 -0.46
CA GLY A 98 -5.87 -7.98 0.11
C GLY A 98 -6.57 -6.90 -0.72
N VAL A 99 -6.21 -5.67 -0.44
CA VAL A 99 -6.77 -4.48 -1.10
C VAL A 99 -5.66 -3.48 -1.36
N ILE A 100 -5.70 -2.84 -2.52
CA ILE A 100 -4.89 -1.65 -2.80
C ILE A 100 -5.83 -0.46 -2.91
N GLU A 101 -5.65 0.52 -2.05
CA GLU A 101 -6.37 1.80 -2.18
C GLU A 101 -5.49 2.78 -2.93
N ILE A 102 -6.03 3.42 -3.95
CA ILE A 102 -5.32 4.39 -4.79
C ILE A 102 -5.88 5.77 -4.49
N ARG A 103 -4.99 6.70 -4.10
CA ARG A 103 -5.36 8.07 -3.78
C ARG A 103 -4.52 9.04 -4.58
N PRO A 104 -5.13 9.85 -5.46
CA PRO A 104 -4.39 10.91 -6.14
C PRO A 104 -3.81 11.89 -5.12
N PHE A 105 -2.61 12.38 -5.40
CA PHE A 105 -2.04 13.43 -4.56
C PHE A 105 -2.88 14.69 -4.71
N TRP A 106 -3.16 15.31 -3.59
CA TRP A 106 -3.76 16.64 -3.60
C TRP A 106 -2.67 17.64 -4.00
N ASN A 107 -2.91 18.39 -5.06
CA ASN A 107 -1.95 19.40 -5.48
C ASN A 107 -2.18 20.68 -4.66
N LEU A 108 -1.27 20.93 -3.72
CA LEU A 108 -1.33 22.10 -2.85
C LEU A 108 -0.54 23.30 -3.38
N GLU A 109 0.12 23.13 -4.55
CA GLU A 109 0.92 24.16 -5.18
C GLU A 109 0.09 24.90 -6.24
N ASN A 110 -0.42 26.05 -5.88
CA ASN A 110 -1.07 26.93 -6.85
C ASN A 110 -0.93 28.37 -6.45
#